data_96c36ec77e659747a790d57f5f6a6cd6
#
_entry.id   96c36ec77e659747a790d57f5f6a6cd6
#
_cell.length_a   1.000
_cell.length_b   1.000
_cell.length_c   1.000
_cell.angle_alpha   90.00
_cell.angle_beta   90.00
_cell.angle_gamma   90.00
#
_symmetry.space_group_name_H-M   'P 1'
#
loop_
_entity.id
_entity.type
_entity.pdbx_description
1 polymer ?
#
loop_
_entity_poly.entity_id
_entity_poly.type
_entity_poly.pdbx_seq_one_letter_code
_entity_poly.pdbx_strand_id
1 'polypeptide(L)'
;LTPCQCSAYYQNTALYPLIELLERVALRFEREESPDQKLRKLEGFVVQYGLPLAEAVPLFAALLSLPLGADYAPLTLSPEQQKQHTLHAFLTILLRIATQQPVLFVMEDLHWVDPTTLELLTLLVDPKFRLPGRWPCPFPVSKHGLLCRGCAGPAPERSRASAGGG
;
A
#
# COMPACT_ATOMS: atom_id res chain seq x y z
N LEU A 1 -15.05 -2.30 -1.28
CA LEU A 1 -14.16 -2.56 -0.14
C LEU A 1 -13.73 -4.01 -0.23
N THR A 2 -12.45 -4.28 -0.46
CA THR A 2 -11.93 -5.65 -0.48
C THR A 2 -10.96 -5.77 0.69
N PRO A 3 -11.26 -6.57 1.72
CA PRO A 3 -10.32 -6.81 2.80
C PRO A 3 -9.13 -7.63 2.31
N CYS A 4 -7.97 -7.38 2.88
CA CYS A 4 -6.81 -8.27 2.76
C CYS A 4 -6.95 -9.39 3.80
N GLN A 5 -6.87 -10.63 3.36
CA GLN A 5 -7.02 -11.78 4.25
C GLN A 5 -5.69 -12.51 4.42
N CYS A 6 -5.28 -12.71 5.67
CA CYS A 6 -4.16 -13.58 5.98
C CYS A 6 -4.63 -15.04 6.02
N SER A 7 -3.76 -15.97 5.65
CA SER A 7 -4.12 -17.39 5.61
C SER A 7 -2.99 -18.27 6.15
N ALA A 8 -3.35 -19.29 6.88
CA ALA A 8 -2.43 -20.29 7.42
C ALA A 8 -1.54 -20.95 6.34
N TYR A 9 -2.06 -21.08 5.13
CA TYR A 9 -1.32 -21.69 4.00
C TYR A 9 -0.19 -20.81 3.47
N TYR A 10 -0.25 -19.50 3.71
CA TYR A 10 0.67 -18.52 3.11
C TYR A 10 1.52 -17.76 4.14
N GLN A 11 1.59 -18.22 5.39
CA GLN A 11 2.40 -17.61 6.46
C GLN A 11 3.87 -17.45 6.10
N ASN A 12 4.37 -18.34 5.23
CA ASN A 12 5.77 -18.33 4.78
C ASN A 12 5.97 -17.58 3.45
N THR A 13 4.91 -16.99 2.91
CA THR A 13 4.98 -16.19 1.69
C THR A 13 4.93 -14.71 2.05
N ALA A 14 6.07 -14.06 1.92
CA ALA A 14 6.19 -12.64 2.25
C ALA A 14 5.21 -11.78 1.46
N LEU A 15 4.48 -10.90 2.15
CA LEU A 15 3.53 -9.95 1.57
C LEU A 15 2.36 -10.59 0.80
N TYR A 16 2.03 -11.87 1.07
CA TYR A 16 0.96 -12.57 0.35
C TYR A 16 -0.37 -11.79 0.27
N PRO A 17 -0.91 -11.23 1.38
CA PRO A 17 -2.16 -10.47 1.31
C PRO A 17 -2.09 -9.25 0.39
N LEU A 18 -0.89 -8.66 0.27
CA LEU A 18 -0.65 -7.50 -0.60
C LEU A 18 -0.45 -7.90 -2.06
N ILE A 19 0.17 -9.05 -2.31
CA ILE A 19 0.26 -9.64 -3.64
C ILE A 19 -1.16 -9.84 -4.18
N GLU A 20 -2.02 -10.49 -3.39
CA GLU A 20 -3.41 -10.74 -3.77
C GLU A 20 -4.18 -9.43 -4.02
N LEU A 21 -3.99 -8.42 -3.17
CA LEU A 21 -4.58 -7.09 -3.35
C LEU A 21 -4.09 -6.42 -4.64
N LEU A 22 -2.79 -6.47 -4.91
CA LEU A 22 -2.23 -5.93 -6.14
C LEU A 22 -2.80 -6.62 -7.37
N GLU A 23 -2.74 -7.94 -7.41
CA GLU A 23 -3.18 -8.72 -8.58
C GLU A 23 -4.66 -8.54 -8.87
N ARG A 24 -5.51 -8.65 -7.84
CA ARG A 24 -6.97 -8.68 -8.03
C ARG A 24 -7.61 -7.30 -8.07
N VAL A 25 -7.13 -6.36 -7.26
CA VAL A 25 -7.81 -5.07 -7.08
C VAL A 25 -7.11 -3.96 -7.85
N ALA A 26 -5.79 -3.84 -7.69
CA ALA A 26 -5.03 -2.75 -8.26
C ALA A 26 -4.75 -2.97 -9.76
N LEU A 27 -4.19 -4.11 -10.11
CA LEU A 27 -3.78 -4.46 -11.47
C LEU A 27 -4.87 -5.20 -12.26
N ARG A 28 -5.81 -5.86 -11.55
CA ARG A 28 -6.91 -6.62 -12.13
C ARG A 28 -6.43 -7.59 -13.20
N PHE A 29 -5.48 -8.45 -12.81
CA PHE A 29 -4.95 -9.46 -13.70
C PHE A 29 -6.02 -10.49 -14.07
N GLU A 30 -6.09 -10.78 -15.37
CA GLU A 30 -6.97 -11.82 -15.91
C GLU A 30 -6.15 -13.10 -16.17
N ARG A 31 -6.84 -14.25 -16.14
CA ARG A 31 -6.18 -15.56 -16.29
C ARG A 31 -5.50 -15.74 -17.66
N GLU A 32 -6.06 -15.13 -18.69
CA GLU A 32 -5.60 -15.28 -20.08
C GLU A 32 -4.57 -14.23 -20.50
N GLU A 33 -4.22 -13.29 -19.60
CA GLU A 33 -3.25 -12.25 -19.90
C GLU A 33 -1.83 -12.82 -20.01
N SER A 34 -1.14 -12.41 -21.09
CA SER A 34 0.27 -12.71 -21.26
C SER A 34 1.14 -11.99 -20.20
N PRO A 35 2.33 -12.50 -19.91
CA PRO A 35 3.26 -11.82 -19.00
C PRO A 35 3.56 -10.37 -19.39
N ASP A 36 3.65 -10.10 -20.70
CA ASP A 36 3.90 -8.74 -21.21
C ASP A 36 2.71 -7.81 -20.96
N GLN A 37 1.49 -8.32 -21.07
CA GLN A 37 0.30 -7.53 -20.75
C GLN A 37 0.23 -7.19 -19.26
N LYS A 38 0.56 -8.14 -18.39
CA LYS A 38 0.65 -7.93 -16.96
C LYS A 38 1.74 -6.92 -16.59
N LEU A 39 2.90 -7.01 -17.25
CA LEU A 39 3.99 -6.06 -17.05
C LEU A 39 3.58 -4.64 -17.43
N ARG A 40 2.91 -4.44 -18.57
CA ARG A 40 2.38 -3.11 -18.98
C ARG A 40 1.36 -2.54 -17.99
N LYS A 41 0.49 -3.39 -17.43
CA LYS A 41 -0.43 -2.96 -16.35
C LYS A 41 0.33 -2.49 -15.11
N LEU A 42 1.38 -3.22 -14.74
CA LEU A 42 2.25 -2.86 -13.64
C LEU A 42 2.97 -1.53 -13.91
N GLU A 43 3.50 -1.32 -15.09
CA GLU A 43 4.13 -0.05 -15.50
C GLU A 43 3.16 1.13 -15.39
N GLY A 44 1.95 0.96 -15.93
CA GLY A 44 0.89 1.96 -15.82
C GLY A 44 0.54 2.30 -14.37
N PHE A 45 0.47 1.29 -13.52
CA PHE A 45 0.23 1.45 -12.09
C PHE A 45 1.38 2.22 -11.41
N VAL A 46 2.62 1.85 -11.67
CA VAL A 46 3.81 2.52 -11.12
C VAL A 46 3.85 4.00 -11.53
N VAL A 47 3.56 4.30 -12.81
CA VAL A 47 3.48 5.68 -13.34
C VAL A 47 2.36 6.45 -12.67
N GLN A 48 1.18 5.85 -12.53
CA GLN A 48 0.01 6.49 -11.90
C GLN A 48 0.34 7.03 -10.50
N TYR A 49 1.13 6.29 -9.74
CA TYR A 49 1.57 6.70 -8.41
C TYR A 49 2.94 7.39 -8.40
N GLY A 50 3.47 7.74 -9.58
CA GLY A 50 4.68 8.54 -9.76
C GLY A 50 5.95 7.95 -9.14
N LEU A 51 6.05 6.62 -9.06
CA LEU A 51 7.29 5.96 -8.70
C LEU A 51 8.22 5.88 -9.93
N PRO A 52 9.56 5.87 -9.72
CA PRO A 52 10.50 5.68 -10.82
C PRO A 52 10.36 4.26 -11.40
N LEU A 53 10.06 4.17 -12.70
CA LEU A 53 9.86 2.88 -13.38
C LEU A 53 11.07 1.95 -13.23
N ALA A 54 12.28 2.49 -13.45
CA ALA A 54 13.51 1.70 -13.41
C ALA A 54 13.77 1.02 -12.05
N GLU A 55 13.23 1.56 -10.97
CA GLU A 55 13.39 1.03 -9.60
C GLU A 55 12.19 0.20 -9.17
N ALA A 56 10.98 0.70 -9.38
CA ALA A 56 9.77 0.10 -8.84
C ALA A 56 9.28 -1.11 -9.65
N VAL A 57 9.38 -1.05 -10.99
CA VAL A 57 8.92 -2.17 -11.83
C VAL A 57 9.68 -3.45 -11.54
N PRO A 58 11.03 -3.48 -11.46
CA PRO A 58 11.75 -4.70 -11.11
C PRO A 58 11.38 -5.26 -9.72
N LEU A 59 11.14 -4.40 -8.72
CA LEU A 59 10.74 -4.83 -7.39
C LEU A 59 9.37 -5.52 -7.39
N PHE A 60 8.37 -4.88 -8.00
CA PHE A 60 7.03 -5.44 -8.07
C PHE A 60 6.94 -6.64 -9.01
N ALA A 61 7.70 -6.66 -10.12
CA ALA A 61 7.76 -7.80 -11.02
C ALA A 61 8.35 -9.03 -10.30
N ALA A 62 9.42 -8.86 -9.51
CA ALA A 62 9.97 -9.92 -8.70
C ALA A 62 8.95 -10.43 -7.65
N LEU A 63 8.21 -9.51 -7.00
CA LEU A 63 7.17 -9.86 -6.02
C LEU A 63 6.02 -10.65 -6.67
N LEU A 64 5.59 -10.25 -7.86
CA LEU A 64 4.49 -10.85 -8.61
C LEU A 64 4.93 -12.02 -9.50
N SER A 65 6.21 -12.43 -9.42
CA SER A 65 6.80 -13.48 -10.26
C SER A 65 6.60 -13.24 -11.77
N LEU A 66 6.64 -11.97 -12.19
CA LEU A 66 6.56 -11.59 -13.59
C LEU A 66 7.96 -11.54 -14.21
N PRO A 67 8.14 -12.06 -15.43
CA PRO A 67 9.39 -11.90 -16.16
C PRO A 67 9.62 -10.42 -16.50
N LEU A 68 10.84 -9.94 -16.26
CA LEU A 68 11.24 -8.61 -16.69
C LEU A 68 11.56 -8.61 -18.19
N GLY A 69 11.07 -7.60 -18.91
CA GLY A 69 11.48 -7.34 -20.28
C GLY A 69 12.94 -6.87 -20.35
N ALA A 70 13.47 -6.80 -21.57
CA ALA A 70 14.83 -6.33 -21.83
C ALA A 70 15.08 -4.86 -21.44
N ASP A 71 14.01 -4.11 -21.22
CA ASP A 71 14.05 -2.67 -20.89
C ASP A 71 14.44 -2.39 -19.43
N TYR A 72 14.46 -3.42 -18.59
CA TYR A 72 14.77 -3.28 -17.17
C TYR A 72 16.04 -4.06 -16.80
N ALA A 73 16.91 -3.38 -16.06
CA ALA A 73 18.07 -4.05 -15.48
C ALA A 73 17.62 -5.02 -14.37
N PRO A 74 18.28 -6.19 -14.26
CA PRO A 74 18.00 -7.10 -13.16
C PRO A 74 18.32 -6.48 -11.80
N LEU A 75 17.58 -6.86 -10.77
CA LEU A 75 17.83 -6.40 -9.41
C LEU A 75 19.21 -6.88 -8.92
N THR A 76 20.07 -5.94 -8.55
CA THR A 76 21.38 -6.21 -7.96
C THR A 76 21.38 -6.05 -6.43
N LEU A 77 20.18 -5.95 -5.84
CA LEU A 77 19.98 -5.74 -4.41
C LEU A 77 20.11 -7.05 -3.62
N SER A 78 20.60 -6.97 -2.39
CA SER A 78 20.50 -8.10 -1.46
C SER A 78 19.01 -8.38 -1.13
N PRO A 79 18.64 -9.60 -0.69
CA PRO A 79 17.27 -9.92 -0.31
C PRO A 79 16.67 -8.96 0.71
N GLU A 80 17.47 -8.53 1.69
CA GLU A 80 17.03 -7.57 2.71
C GLU A 80 16.79 -6.19 2.12
N GLN A 81 17.68 -5.70 1.24
CA GLN A 81 17.49 -4.43 0.54
C GLN A 81 16.26 -4.48 -0.36
N GLN A 82 16.07 -5.58 -1.09
CA GLN A 82 14.89 -5.77 -1.93
C GLN A 82 13.61 -5.70 -1.10
N LYS A 83 13.58 -6.38 0.05
CA LYS A 83 12.46 -6.32 1.00
C LYS A 83 12.18 -4.86 1.43
N GLN A 84 13.19 -4.15 1.91
CA GLN A 84 13.04 -2.77 2.38
C GLN A 84 12.56 -1.82 1.28
N HIS A 85 13.11 -1.93 0.07
CA HIS A 85 12.68 -1.12 -1.06
C HIS A 85 11.23 -1.43 -1.46
N THR A 86 10.82 -2.70 -1.41
CA THR A 86 9.45 -3.13 -1.69
C THR A 86 8.47 -2.56 -0.66
N LEU A 87 8.79 -2.65 0.63
CA LEU A 87 7.97 -2.06 1.69
C LEU A 87 7.83 -0.54 1.53
N HIS A 88 8.94 0.15 1.22
CA HIS A 88 8.93 1.59 1.00
C HIS A 88 8.10 1.99 -0.23
N ALA A 89 8.16 1.21 -1.31
CA ALA A 89 7.33 1.43 -2.50
C ALA A 89 5.83 1.28 -2.19
N PHE A 90 5.44 0.24 -1.44
CA PHE A 90 4.06 0.08 -0.96
C PHE A 90 3.59 1.25 -0.10
N LEU A 91 4.39 1.64 0.88
CA LEU A 91 4.08 2.80 1.73
C LEU A 91 3.87 4.06 0.90
N THR A 92 4.75 4.31 -0.07
CA THR A 92 4.65 5.47 -0.96
C THR A 92 3.35 5.47 -1.75
N ILE A 93 2.95 4.32 -2.30
CA ILE A 93 1.68 4.18 -3.03
C ILE A 93 0.49 4.45 -2.10
N LEU A 94 0.44 3.79 -0.94
CA LEU A 94 -0.65 3.96 0.02
C LEU A 94 -0.78 5.41 0.49
N LEU A 95 0.34 6.06 0.77
CA LEU A 95 0.36 7.47 1.16
C LEU A 95 -0.12 8.37 0.03
N ARG A 96 0.26 8.12 -1.21
CA ARG A 96 -0.24 8.89 -2.37
C ARG A 96 -1.72 8.70 -2.60
N ILE A 97 -2.24 7.49 -2.45
CA ILE A 97 -3.69 7.25 -2.49
C ILE A 97 -4.37 8.04 -1.36
N ALA A 98 -3.80 8.01 -0.15
CA ALA A 98 -4.36 8.69 1.02
C ALA A 98 -4.37 10.23 0.89
N THR A 99 -3.52 10.82 0.05
CA THR A 99 -3.58 12.27 -0.23
C THR A 99 -4.74 12.65 -1.14
N GLN A 100 -5.24 11.72 -1.95
CA GLN A 100 -6.30 11.97 -2.92
C GLN A 100 -7.68 11.62 -2.37
N GLN A 101 -7.76 10.58 -1.55
CA GLN A 101 -9.02 10.08 -1.01
C GLN A 101 -8.82 9.34 0.31
N PRO A 102 -9.84 9.27 1.18
CA PRO A 102 -9.78 8.46 2.38
C PRO A 102 -9.51 7.00 2.06
N VAL A 103 -8.50 6.41 2.72
CA VAL A 103 -8.16 5.00 2.58
C VAL A 103 -8.59 4.26 3.84
N LEU A 104 -9.37 3.20 3.65
CA LEU A 104 -9.66 2.22 4.67
C LEU A 104 -8.93 0.93 4.32
N PHE A 105 -7.90 0.61 5.10
CA PHE A 105 -7.13 -0.62 4.95
C PHE A 105 -7.60 -1.62 6.02
N VAL A 106 -8.17 -2.73 5.56
CA VAL A 106 -8.70 -3.79 6.45
C VAL A 106 -7.87 -5.05 6.24
N MET A 107 -7.34 -5.58 7.33
CA MET A 107 -6.63 -6.85 7.34
C MET A 107 -7.34 -7.81 8.27
N GLU A 108 -7.74 -8.96 7.74
CA GLU A 108 -8.41 -10.01 8.49
C GLU A 108 -7.43 -11.14 8.84
N ASP A 109 -7.76 -11.89 9.89
CA ASP A 109 -6.99 -13.06 10.32
C ASP A 109 -5.51 -12.79 10.61
N LEU A 110 -5.21 -11.68 11.27
CA LEU A 110 -3.84 -11.24 11.60
C LEU A 110 -2.99 -12.27 12.35
N HIS A 111 -3.61 -13.26 12.95
CA HIS A 111 -2.87 -14.36 13.60
C HIS A 111 -2.12 -15.27 12.61
N TRP A 112 -2.41 -15.16 11.31
CA TRP A 112 -1.72 -15.84 10.22
C TRP A 112 -0.85 -14.91 9.37
N VAL A 113 -0.61 -13.68 9.86
CA VAL A 113 0.19 -12.71 9.11
C VAL A 113 1.65 -13.15 8.99
N ASP A 114 2.22 -13.01 7.79
CA ASP A 114 3.66 -13.22 7.61
C ASP A 114 4.49 -12.07 8.22
N PRO A 115 5.74 -12.32 8.60
CA PRO A 115 6.58 -11.31 9.27
C PRO A 115 6.78 -10.03 8.47
N THR A 116 6.85 -10.12 7.13
CA THR A 116 7.08 -8.95 6.26
C THR A 116 5.84 -8.09 6.15
N THR A 117 4.66 -8.69 6.05
CA THR A 117 3.39 -7.96 6.11
C THR A 117 3.21 -7.28 7.48
N LEU A 118 3.58 -7.96 8.58
CA LEU A 118 3.54 -7.36 9.91
C LEU A 118 4.48 -6.16 10.02
N GLU A 119 5.67 -6.23 9.43
CA GLU A 119 6.61 -5.11 9.35
C GLU A 119 5.99 -3.92 8.62
N LEU A 120 5.36 -4.14 7.46
CA LEU A 120 4.63 -3.08 6.73
C LEU A 120 3.52 -2.45 7.58
N LEU A 121 2.71 -3.26 8.25
CA LEU A 121 1.64 -2.76 9.12
C LEU A 121 2.20 -1.92 10.27
N THR A 122 3.34 -2.33 10.83
CA THR A 122 4.04 -1.57 11.87
C THR A 122 4.50 -0.22 11.35
N LEU A 123 5.08 -0.18 10.14
CA LEU A 123 5.48 1.06 9.49
C LEU A 123 4.28 1.98 9.19
N LEU A 124 3.15 1.43 8.78
CA LEU A 124 1.93 2.20 8.50
C LEU A 124 1.36 2.90 9.75
N VAL A 125 1.51 2.30 10.93
CA VAL A 125 1.03 2.87 12.19
C VAL A 125 2.08 3.72 12.91
N ASP A 126 3.34 3.71 12.46
CA ASP A 126 4.40 4.50 13.07
C ASP A 126 4.11 6.01 12.87
N PRO A 127 4.05 6.79 13.95
CA PRO A 127 3.82 8.23 13.86
C PRO A 127 4.90 9.00 13.08
N LYS A 128 6.07 8.42 12.86
CA LYS A 128 7.14 9.01 12.03
C LYS A 128 6.84 8.99 10.54
N PHE A 129 6.01 8.05 10.08
CA PHE A 129 5.53 7.99 8.69
C PHE A 129 4.32 8.89 8.42
N ARG A 130 4.18 9.97 9.17
CA ARG A 130 3.12 10.96 8.94
C ARG A 130 3.43 11.75 7.68
N LEU A 131 2.44 11.83 6.79
CA LEU A 131 2.44 12.84 5.72
C LEU A 131 2.57 14.23 6.37
N PRO A 132 3.39 15.14 5.80
CA PRO A 132 3.38 16.53 6.20
C PRO A 132 1.98 17.11 5.95
N GLY A 133 1.23 17.34 7.00
CA GLY A 133 -0.07 17.98 6.94
C GLY A 133 -1.27 17.09 7.24
N ARG A 134 -1.33 16.48 8.41
CA ARG A 134 -2.58 15.96 9.00
C ARG A 134 -2.82 14.47 9.06
N TRP A 135 -2.38 13.84 10.12
CA TRP A 135 -3.12 12.71 10.69
C TRP A 135 -2.81 12.56 12.18
N PRO A 136 -3.72 12.86 13.08
CA PRO A 136 -3.76 12.15 14.35
C PRO A 136 -4.78 11.04 14.21
N CYS A 137 -4.36 9.82 14.00
CA CYS A 137 -5.22 8.66 14.21
C CYS A 137 -4.78 7.97 15.50
N PRO A 138 -5.50 8.15 16.62
CA PRO A 138 -5.40 7.27 17.75
C PRO A 138 -6.37 6.11 17.52
N PHE A 139 -5.92 5.01 16.91
CA PHE A 139 -6.74 3.81 16.88
C PHE A 139 -6.09 2.69 17.66
N PRO A 140 -6.84 2.06 18.58
CA PRO A 140 -6.40 0.85 19.22
C PRO A 140 -6.35 -0.27 18.16
N VAL A 141 -5.21 -0.96 18.11
CA VAL A 141 -5.10 -2.22 17.40
C VAL A 141 -6.04 -3.20 18.07
N SER A 142 -7.12 -3.60 17.39
CA SER A 142 -7.98 -4.66 17.85
C SER A 142 -7.38 -6.01 17.50
N LYS A 143 -7.55 -7.01 18.34
CA LYS A 143 -7.10 -8.40 18.12
C LYS A 143 -7.73 -9.04 16.87
N HIS A 144 -8.70 -8.39 16.24
CA HIS A 144 -9.48 -8.89 15.11
C HIS A 144 -9.33 -8.07 13.81
N GLY A 145 -8.44 -7.08 13.76
CA GLY A 145 -8.18 -6.31 12.55
C GLY A 145 -7.68 -4.88 12.82
N LEU A 146 -6.94 -4.33 11.88
CA LEU A 146 -6.47 -2.95 11.88
C LEU A 146 -7.44 -2.11 11.06
N LEU A 147 -8.20 -1.24 11.72
CA LEU A 147 -9.12 -0.30 11.07
C LEU A 147 -8.47 1.08 10.99
N CYS A 148 -8.06 1.51 9.82
CA CYS A 148 -7.67 2.90 9.57
C CYS A 148 -8.82 3.63 8.86
N ARG A 149 -9.57 4.48 9.60
CA ARG A 149 -10.54 5.38 8.98
C ARG A 149 -9.82 6.63 8.49
N GLY A 150 -9.95 6.96 7.22
CA GLY A 150 -9.57 8.25 6.68
C GLY A 150 -10.31 9.39 7.41
N CYS A 151 -9.57 10.34 7.99
CA CYS A 151 -10.17 11.44 8.71
C CYS A 151 -10.91 12.37 7.74
N ALA A 152 -12.13 12.74 8.09
CA ALA A 152 -12.90 13.77 7.40
C ALA A 152 -12.10 15.08 7.31
N GLY A 153 -12.21 15.77 6.18
CA GLY A 153 -11.60 17.08 5.94
C GLY A 153 -11.94 18.11 7.02
N PRO A 154 -11.31 19.30 6.97
CA PRO A 154 -11.53 20.33 7.99
C PRO A 154 -13.01 20.66 8.10
N ALA A 155 -13.50 20.65 9.33
CA ALA A 155 -14.79 21.22 9.63
C ALA A 155 -14.80 22.69 9.13
N PRO A 156 -15.86 23.17 8.46
CA PRO A 156 -15.93 24.56 8.07
C PRO A 156 -15.82 25.41 9.32
N GLU A 157 -14.89 26.37 9.32
CA GLU A 157 -14.80 27.39 10.34
C GLU A 157 -16.16 28.10 10.45
N ARG A 158 -16.78 27.93 11.59
CA ARG A 158 -17.95 28.75 11.93
C ARG A 158 -17.45 30.20 12.02
N SER A 159 -17.76 30.97 10.99
CA SER A 159 -17.67 32.42 11.01
C SER A 159 -18.39 32.91 12.29
N ARG A 160 -17.62 33.38 13.28
CA ARG A 160 -18.15 34.15 14.37
C ARG A 160 -18.63 35.50 13.79
N ALA A 161 -19.91 35.58 13.54
CA ALA A 161 -20.54 36.88 13.36
C ALA A 161 -20.32 37.68 14.63
N SER A 162 -19.53 38.72 14.54
CA SER A 162 -19.40 39.77 15.56
C SER A 162 -20.73 40.52 15.60
N ALA A 163 -21.52 40.25 16.61
CA ALA A 163 -22.60 41.13 17.00
C ALA A 163 -21.98 42.37 17.65
N GLY A 164 -21.77 43.41 16.84
CA GLY A 164 -21.56 44.76 17.36
C GLY A 164 -22.90 45.30 17.83
N GLY A 165 -23.05 45.46 19.14
CA GLY A 165 -24.07 46.27 19.72
C GLY A 165 -23.56 47.70 19.80
N GLY A 166 -24.33 48.60 19.22
CA GLY A 166 -24.29 50.04 19.52
C GLY A 166 -25.26 50.38 20.61
#